data_0907bcba7ecea83a1afd65c28356712c
#
_entry.id   0907bcba7ecea83a1afd65c28356712c
#
_cell.length_a   1.000
_cell.length_b   1.000
_cell.length_c   1.000
_cell.angle_alpha   90.00
_cell.angle_beta   90.00
_cell.angle_gamma   90.00
#
_symmetry.space_group_name_H-M   'P 1'
#
loop_
_entity.id
_entity.type
_entity.pdbx_description
1 polymer ?
#
loop_
_entity_poly.entity_id
_entity_poly.type
_entity_poly.pdbx_seq_one_letter_code
_entity_poly.pdbx_strand_id
1 'polypeptide(L)'
;MKRQEVESWLNEPPATISMKVSGLAAALRDRQPPIPPFHWEIELPEVFSRENPGFDAMMGNPPFLGGKRISTELSDAYRDWLPALHTWTSRNMDLVGHFFRRCYTLIRSGGVFGLILQIRLHKGTPVKEV
;
A
#
# COMPACT_ATOMS: atom_id res chain seq x y z
N MET A 1 -2.74 -4.29 15.59
CA MET A 1 -2.73 -5.76 15.60
C MET A 1 -1.31 -6.23 15.29
N LYS A 2 -0.76 -7.13 16.08
CA LYS A 2 0.62 -7.61 15.90
C LYS A 2 0.60 -8.82 14.94
N ARG A 3 1.63 -8.96 14.12
CA ARG A 3 1.78 -10.07 13.15
C ARG A 3 1.58 -11.45 13.82
N GLN A 4 2.18 -11.64 15.00
CA GLN A 4 2.07 -12.88 15.78
C GLN A 4 0.62 -13.23 16.17
N GLU A 5 -0.21 -12.22 16.41
CA GLU A 5 -1.64 -12.40 16.72
C GLU A 5 -2.40 -12.92 15.50
N VAL A 6 -2.12 -12.39 14.30
CA VAL A 6 -2.74 -12.89 13.05
C VAL A 6 -2.24 -14.29 12.72
N GLU A 7 -0.94 -14.56 12.90
CA GLU A 7 -0.37 -15.88 12.67
C GLU A 7 -0.98 -16.96 13.58
N SER A 8 -1.37 -16.60 14.82
CA SER A 8 -2.05 -17.54 15.71
C SER A 8 -3.42 -17.98 15.20
N TRP A 9 -4.08 -17.14 14.38
CA TRP A 9 -5.40 -17.46 13.82
C TRP A 9 -5.34 -18.59 12.79
N LEU A 10 -4.18 -18.86 12.15
CA LEU A 10 -4.02 -19.94 11.19
C LEU A 10 -4.30 -21.32 11.80
N ASN A 11 -4.23 -21.43 13.13
CA ASN A 11 -4.52 -22.65 13.87
C ASN A 11 -5.97 -22.72 14.37
N GLU A 12 -6.80 -21.73 14.08
CA GLU A 12 -8.20 -21.67 14.51
C GLU A 12 -9.14 -22.25 13.44
N PRO A 13 -10.37 -22.66 13.85
CA PRO A 13 -11.39 -23.11 12.89
C PRO A 13 -11.72 -22.01 11.87
N PRO A 14 -11.93 -22.35 10.58
CA PRO A 14 -12.24 -21.37 9.53
C PRO A 14 -13.39 -20.43 9.86
N ALA A 15 -14.42 -20.90 10.53
CA ALA A 15 -15.56 -20.09 10.97
C ALA A 15 -15.13 -18.99 11.95
N THR A 16 -14.24 -19.29 12.89
CA THR A 16 -13.72 -18.32 13.86
C THR A 16 -12.87 -17.25 13.17
N ILE A 17 -12.02 -17.67 12.23
CA ILE A 17 -11.21 -16.74 11.41
C ILE A 17 -12.13 -15.81 10.62
N SER A 18 -13.15 -16.36 9.97
CA SER A 18 -14.13 -15.58 9.19
C SER A 18 -14.84 -14.53 10.06
N MET A 19 -15.25 -14.87 11.26
CA MET A 19 -15.87 -13.93 12.20
C MET A 19 -14.91 -12.79 12.60
N LYS A 20 -13.65 -13.12 12.92
CA LYS A 20 -12.63 -12.11 13.27
C LYS A 20 -12.35 -11.16 12.12
N VAL A 21 -12.15 -11.69 10.91
CA VAL A 21 -11.90 -10.88 9.70
C VAL A 21 -13.10 -10.00 9.38
N SER A 22 -14.32 -10.53 9.47
CA SER A 22 -15.55 -9.76 9.24
C SER A 22 -15.71 -8.63 10.26
N GLY A 23 -15.40 -8.87 11.53
CA GLY A 23 -15.43 -7.84 12.57
C GLY A 23 -14.42 -6.72 12.31
N LEU A 24 -13.19 -7.06 11.91
CA LEU A 24 -12.18 -6.07 11.55
C LEU A 24 -12.57 -5.26 10.30
N ALA A 25 -13.14 -5.92 9.29
CA ALA A 25 -13.62 -5.26 8.08
C ALA A 25 -14.77 -4.29 8.39
N ALA A 26 -15.70 -4.66 9.26
CA ALA A 26 -16.77 -3.79 9.73
C ALA A 26 -16.18 -2.56 10.46
N ALA A 27 -15.26 -2.77 11.39
CA ALA A 27 -14.62 -1.69 12.14
C ALA A 27 -13.88 -0.68 11.22
N LEU A 28 -13.30 -1.14 10.09
CA LEU A 28 -12.67 -0.25 9.11
C LEU A 28 -13.70 0.54 8.29
N ARG A 29 -14.85 -0.07 7.94
CA ARG A 29 -15.93 0.62 7.22
C ARG A 29 -16.63 1.67 8.08
N ASP A 30 -16.77 1.38 9.38
CA ASP A 30 -17.46 2.27 10.33
C ASP A 30 -16.59 3.44 10.80
N ARG A 31 -15.30 3.47 10.43
CA ARG A 31 -14.42 4.61 10.75
C ARG A 31 -14.86 5.89 10.03
N GLN A 32 -14.46 7.03 10.61
CA GLN A 32 -14.59 8.33 9.97
C GLN A 32 -13.21 8.94 9.69
N PRO A 33 -12.80 9.08 8.43
CA PRO A 33 -13.45 8.59 7.21
C PRO A 33 -13.39 7.06 7.09
N PRO A 34 -14.35 6.44 6.38
CA PRO A 34 -14.39 5.00 6.22
C PRO A 34 -13.21 4.49 5.39
N ILE A 35 -12.69 3.33 5.75
CA ILE A 35 -11.63 2.65 5.00
C ILE A 35 -12.18 1.30 4.55
N PRO A 36 -12.75 1.20 3.35
CA PRO A 36 -13.23 -0.08 2.83
C PRO A 36 -12.03 -1.00 2.57
N PRO A 37 -12.00 -2.21 3.15
CA PRO A 37 -10.98 -3.19 2.82
C PRO A 37 -11.07 -3.57 1.35
N PHE A 38 -9.92 -3.62 0.68
CA PHE A 38 -9.79 -4.05 -0.70
C PHE A 38 -8.57 -4.95 -0.85
N HIS A 39 -8.74 -6.08 -1.49
CA HIS A 39 -7.67 -7.04 -1.72
C HIS A 39 -7.69 -7.49 -3.18
N TRP A 40 -6.66 -7.15 -3.94
CA TRP A 40 -6.59 -7.35 -5.39
C TRP A 40 -6.85 -8.79 -5.80
N GLU A 41 -6.27 -9.76 -5.10
CA GLU A 41 -6.37 -11.17 -5.40
C GLU A 41 -7.76 -11.76 -5.12
N ILE A 42 -8.55 -11.10 -4.25
CA ILE A 42 -9.94 -11.48 -3.93
C ILE A 42 -10.92 -10.79 -4.90
N GLU A 43 -10.68 -9.53 -5.20
CA GLU A 43 -11.58 -8.72 -6.04
C GLU A 43 -11.44 -9.05 -7.54
N LEU A 44 -10.25 -9.52 -7.96
CA LEU A 44 -9.92 -9.83 -9.36
C LEU A 44 -9.25 -11.22 -9.46
N PRO A 45 -9.95 -12.30 -9.07
CA PRO A 45 -9.38 -13.64 -9.06
C PRO A 45 -8.93 -14.11 -10.45
N GLU A 46 -9.58 -13.66 -11.53
CA GLU A 46 -9.23 -13.97 -12.92
C GLU A 46 -7.83 -13.45 -13.31
N VAL A 47 -7.34 -12.41 -12.64
CA VAL A 47 -6.00 -11.84 -12.87
C VAL A 47 -4.94 -12.62 -12.12
N PHE A 48 -5.25 -13.08 -10.90
CA PHE A 48 -4.28 -13.66 -9.98
C PHE A 48 -4.29 -15.19 -9.91
N SER A 49 -5.32 -15.86 -10.48
CA SER A 49 -5.42 -17.33 -10.51
C SER A 49 -4.94 -17.96 -11.81
N ARG A 50 -4.45 -17.16 -12.78
CA ARG A 50 -3.94 -17.65 -14.06
C ARG A 50 -2.50 -18.17 -13.94
N GLU A 51 -2.00 -18.90 -14.95
CA GLU A 51 -0.66 -19.49 -14.98
C GLU A 51 0.47 -18.47 -14.75
N ASN A 52 0.33 -17.24 -15.31
CA ASN A 52 1.23 -16.12 -15.06
C ASN A 52 0.47 -15.02 -14.29
N PRO A 53 0.37 -15.11 -12.96
CA PRO A 53 -0.50 -14.26 -12.15
C PRO A 53 -0.02 -12.83 -12.08
N GLY A 54 -0.96 -11.89 -12.03
CA GLY A 54 -0.73 -10.45 -11.94
C GLY A 54 -1.18 -9.69 -13.19
N PHE A 55 -1.15 -8.37 -13.11
CA PHE A 55 -1.57 -7.48 -14.20
C PHE A 55 -0.56 -7.48 -15.37
N ASP A 56 -1.05 -7.39 -16.58
CA ASP A 56 -0.22 -7.22 -17.78
C ASP A 56 0.41 -5.83 -17.84
N ALA A 57 -0.37 -4.81 -17.46
CA ALA A 57 0.05 -3.43 -17.40
C ALA A 57 -0.66 -2.69 -16.27
N MET A 58 0.06 -1.79 -15.61
CA MET A 58 -0.51 -0.84 -14.65
C MET A 58 -0.08 0.57 -15.04
N MET A 59 -1.06 1.46 -15.19
CA MET A 59 -0.82 2.88 -15.50
C MET A 59 -1.58 3.75 -14.50
N GLY A 60 -0.97 4.84 -14.04
CA GLY A 60 -1.64 5.70 -13.10
C GLY A 60 -0.89 6.98 -12.76
N ASN A 61 -1.59 7.85 -12.05
CA ASN A 61 -1.06 9.05 -11.44
C ASN A 61 -1.21 8.93 -9.92
N PRO A 62 -0.22 8.36 -9.22
CA PRO A 62 -0.31 8.15 -7.78
C PRO A 62 -0.26 9.48 -7.03
N PRO A 63 -0.86 9.55 -5.83
CA PRO A 63 -0.81 10.76 -5.02
C PRO A 63 0.62 11.06 -4.55
N PHE A 64 1.00 12.33 -4.64
CA PHE A 64 2.27 12.86 -4.14
C PHE A 64 2.09 13.38 -2.73
N LEU A 65 2.45 12.57 -1.75
CA LEU A 65 2.34 12.92 -0.36
C LEU A 65 3.62 12.51 0.38
N GLY A 66 4.46 13.50 0.69
CA GLY A 66 5.71 13.27 1.41
C GLY A 66 5.48 12.68 2.79
N GLY A 67 6.42 11.89 3.30
CA GLY A 67 6.27 11.13 4.54
C GLY A 67 5.78 11.92 5.75
N LYS A 68 6.17 13.19 5.88
CA LYS A 68 5.65 14.07 6.96
C LYS A 68 4.17 14.40 6.79
N ARG A 69 3.70 14.60 5.55
CA ARG A 69 2.30 14.90 5.25
C ARG A 69 1.40 13.67 5.37
N ILE A 70 1.94 12.48 5.15
CA ILE A 70 1.21 11.22 5.38
C ILE A 70 0.68 11.18 6.82
N SER A 71 1.50 11.55 7.79
CA SER A 71 1.10 11.62 9.20
C SER A 71 -0.04 12.61 9.45
N THR A 72 0.08 13.80 8.87
CA THR A 72 -0.89 14.89 9.10
C THR A 72 -2.23 14.65 8.38
N GLU A 73 -2.19 14.12 7.16
CA GLU A 73 -3.40 13.98 6.32
C GLU A 73 -4.09 12.61 6.47
N LEU A 74 -3.32 11.55 6.77
CA LEU A 74 -3.87 10.21 6.87
C LEU A 74 -3.85 9.66 8.31
N SER A 75 -2.73 9.59 8.96
CA SER A 75 -2.48 9.34 10.39
C SER A 75 -1.05 8.86 10.63
N ASP A 76 -0.59 8.95 11.88
CA ASP A 76 0.68 8.33 12.30
C ASP A 76 0.65 6.81 12.16
N ALA A 77 -0.45 6.19 12.51
CA ALA A 77 -0.63 4.74 12.38
C ALA A 77 -0.49 4.27 10.92
N TYR A 78 -1.03 5.03 9.96
CA TYR A 78 -0.89 4.73 8.54
C TYR A 78 0.56 4.89 8.06
N ARG A 79 1.22 5.97 8.46
CA ARG A 79 2.65 6.20 8.15
C ARG A 79 3.55 5.09 8.69
N ASP A 80 3.24 4.57 9.88
CA ASP A 80 4.03 3.50 10.51
C ASP A 80 3.74 2.12 9.91
N TRP A 81 2.52 1.92 9.39
CA TRP A 81 2.11 0.70 8.72
C TRP A 81 2.78 0.51 7.35
N LEU A 82 2.97 1.58 6.58
CA LEU A 82 3.54 1.52 5.23
C LEU A 82 4.92 0.83 5.16
N PRO A 83 5.92 1.16 6.02
CA PRO A 83 7.19 0.43 6.03
C PRO A 83 7.09 -1.02 6.51
N ALA A 84 6.11 -1.33 7.35
CA ALA A 84 5.86 -2.70 7.79
C ALA A 84 5.31 -3.57 6.64
N LEU A 85 4.54 -2.97 5.72
CA LEU A 85 4.00 -3.63 4.55
C LEU A 85 5.05 -3.77 3.43
N HIS A 86 5.92 -2.77 3.27
CA HIS A 86 6.89 -2.69 2.18
C HIS A 86 8.32 -2.69 2.73
N THR A 87 9.00 -3.83 2.68
CA THR A 87 10.42 -3.92 3.04
C THR A 87 11.28 -2.93 2.23
N TRP A 88 12.38 -2.45 2.81
CA TRP A 88 13.29 -1.48 2.21
C TRP A 88 12.69 -0.07 2.00
N THR A 89 11.65 0.28 2.74
CA THR A 89 11.08 1.62 2.77
C THR A 89 11.29 2.28 4.13
N SER A 90 11.20 3.60 4.19
CA SER A 90 11.32 4.35 5.42
C SER A 90 10.05 5.15 5.72
N ARG A 91 9.88 5.56 6.98
CA ARG A 91 8.78 6.45 7.40
C ARG A 91 8.77 7.82 6.69
N ASN A 92 9.88 8.20 6.06
CA ASN A 92 10.02 9.46 5.34
C ASN A 92 9.81 9.32 3.83
N MET A 93 9.58 8.08 3.34
CA MET A 93 9.30 7.84 1.93
C MET A 93 8.01 8.51 1.53
N ASP A 94 8.00 9.11 0.33
CA ASP A 94 6.78 9.63 -0.29
C ASP A 94 5.81 8.49 -0.61
N LEU A 95 4.51 8.77 -0.53
CA LEU A 95 3.46 7.80 -0.80
C LEU A 95 3.59 7.19 -2.19
N VAL A 96 4.07 7.96 -3.17
CA VAL A 96 4.34 7.46 -4.52
C VAL A 96 5.35 6.31 -4.55
N GLY A 97 6.35 6.32 -3.66
CA GLY A 97 7.31 5.22 -3.55
C GLY A 97 6.65 3.91 -3.08
N HIS A 98 5.69 4.00 -2.16
CA HIS A 98 4.89 2.86 -1.73
C HIS A 98 3.97 2.35 -2.85
N PHE A 99 3.40 3.24 -3.67
CA PHE A 99 2.65 2.86 -4.87
C PHE A 99 3.52 2.10 -5.88
N PHE A 100 4.73 2.57 -6.15
CA PHE A 100 5.67 1.84 -7.00
C PHE A 100 5.90 0.41 -6.55
N ARG A 101 6.17 0.25 -5.26
CA ARG A 101 6.39 -1.08 -4.67
C ARG A 101 5.15 -1.96 -4.79
N ARG A 102 3.97 -1.42 -4.55
CA ARG A 102 2.73 -2.19 -4.69
C ARG A 102 2.47 -2.56 -6.15
N CYS A 103 2.64 -1.65 -7.10
CA CYS A 103 2.55 -1.96 -8.52
C CYS A 103 3.49 -3.09 -8.92
N TYR A 104 4.74 -3.04 -8.45
CA TYR A 104 5.73 -4.08 -8.72
C TYR A 104 5.31 -5.47 -8.23
N THR A 105 4.65 -5.55 -7.07
CA THR A 105 4.15 -6.83 -6.53
C THR A 105 2.89 -7.34 -7.20
N LEU A 106 2.15 -6.50 -7.88
CA LEU A 106 0.87 -6.85 -8.55
C LEU A 106 1.02 -7.14 -10.03
N ILE A 107 2.15 -6.77 -10.64
CA ILE A 107 2.45 -7.04 -12.05
C ILE A 107 2.96 -8.47 -12.22
N ARG A 108 2.50 -9.14 -13.28
CA ARG A 108 3.01 -10.46 -13.66
C ARG A 108 4.45 -10.39 -14.18
N SER A 109 5.11 -11.52 -14.27
CA SER A 109 6.41 -11.62 -14.96
C SER A 109 6.27 -11.17 -16.42
N GLY A 110 7.14 -10.24 -16.85
CA GLY A 110 7.08 -9.62 -18.18
C GLY A 110 5.98 -8.56 -18.35
N GLY A 111 5.24 -8.21 -17.31
CA GLY A 111 4.30 -7.08 -17.33
C GLY A 111 5.02 -5.74 -17.25
N VAL A 112 4.30 -4.65 -17.52
CA VAL A 112 4.83 -3.29 -17.53
C VAL A 112 4.04 -2.36 -16.64
N PHE A 113 4.68 -1.34 -16.07
CA PHE A 113 3.94 -0.26 -15.42
C PHE A 113 4.50 1.11 -15.77
N GLY A 114 3.62 2.11 -15.81
CA GLY A 114 3.95 3.51 -16.04
C GLY A 114 3.23 4.39 -15.02
N LEU A 115 3.97 5.13 -14.21
CA LEU A 115 3.42 6.07 -13.25
C LEU A 115 3.85 7.49 -13.61
N ILE A 116 2.90 8.43 -13.59
CA ILE A 116 3.20 9.85 -13.77
C ILE A 116 3.83 10.36 -12.48
N LEU A 117 5.06 10.88 -12.58
CA LEU A 117 5.78 11.42 -11.43
C LEU A 117 5.94 12.93 -11.57
N GLN A 118 5.52 13.66 -10.54
CA GLN A 118 5.80 15.08 -10.43
C GLN A 118 7.18 15.29 -9.80
N ILE A 119 8.17 15.70 -10.58
CA ILE A 119 9.49 16.09 -10.07
C ILE A 119 9.41 17.54 -9.61
N ARG A 120 9.53 17.80 -8.31
CA ARG A 120 9.82 19.14 -7.81
C ARG A 120 11.32 19.39 -7.95
N LEU A 121 11.70 20.14 -8.97
CA LEU A 121 13.05 20.68 -9.04
C LEU A 121 13.22 21.69 -7.88
N HIS A 122 14.02 21.34 -6.90
CA HIS A 122 14.50 22.32 -5.92
C HIS A 122 15.35 23.33 -6.71
N LYS A 123 14.92 24.59 -6.74
CA LYS A 123 15.79 25.67 -7.17
C LYS A 123 16.98 25.66 -6.21
N GLY A 124 18.14 25.21 -6.70
CA GLY A 124 19.38 25.27 -5.95
C GLY A 124 19.57 26.69 -5.42
N THR A 125 19.96 26.83 -4.18
CA THR A 125 20.45 28.08 -3.64
C THR A 125 21.56 28.59 -4.58
N PRO A 126 21.50 29.85 -5.05
CA PRO A 126 22.58 30.39 -5.88
C PRO A 126 23.89 30.26 -5.11
N VAL A 127 24.87 29.61 -5.72
CA VAL A 127 26.23 29.57 -5.18
C VAL A 127 26.67 31.02 -5.07
N LYS A 128 26.94 31.49 -3.86
CA LYS A 128 27.58 32.78 -3.67
C LYS A 128 28.98 32.66 -4.28
N GLU A 129 29.18 33.33 -5.38
CA GLU A 129 30.54 33.58 -5.87
C GLU A 129 31.29 34.38 -4.80
N VAL A 130 32.47 33.87 -4.46
CA VAL A 130 33.42 34.50 -3.52
C VAL A 130 34.32 35.41 -4.31
#